data_a967898c70dd4c1d00842e34e113443f
#
_entry.id   a967898c70dd4c1d00842e34e113443f
#
_cell.length_a   1.000
_cell.length_b   1.000
_cell.length_c   1.000
_cell.angle_alpha   90.00
_cell.angle_beta   90.00
_cell.angle_gamma   90.00
#
_symmetry.space_group_name_H-M   'P 1'
#
loop_
_entity.id
_entity.type
_entity.pdbx_description
1 polymer ?
#
loop_
_entity_poly.entity_id
_entity_poly.type
_entity_poly.pdbx_seq_one_letter_code
_entity_poly.pdbx_strand_id
1 'polypeptide(L)'
;MPLKADKMPATWRTWLQEVKPIMTRAEWKAFDLLKTEEDRLRFQAAFWRMRDPDPATAVNEFQGEYAKRIATVREKFGGPHTDRGRLYLLLGKPQTITRFSGEQELVECELWNYSGLSGRGLPPFLNFLFYKPGDVGEFKQFYPGMQSAYELILPGVNLNLSMPLAAYQAVRSVSGELADASLSLIPGEGNPRDRIAASSSAMVMARVQGLPEKEVPSAYLQGFSAAGGIVRVSDSSRRIQGWGDIRATENGEFWFIHYAMLPDQITFRKKAEESFLADVMPT
;
A
#
# COMPACT_ATOMS: atom_id res chain seq x y z
N MET A 1 -5.64 19.49 -8.30
CA MET A 1 -6.57 20.29 -7.48
C MET A 1 -6.94 19.42 -6.29
N PRO A 2 -6.73 19.82 -5.05
CA PRO A 2 -7.14 19.01 -3.91
C PRO A 2 -8.68 18.99 -3.86
N LEU A 3 -9.24 17.81 -3.54
CA LEU A 3 -10.64 17.62 -3.21
C LEU A 3 -11.12 18.76 -2.32
N LYS A 4 -12.27 19.33 -2.65
CA LYS A 4 -13.04 20.12 -1.69
C LYS A 4 -13.58 19.15 -0.63
N ALA A 5 -12.70 18.79 0.31
CA ALA A 5 -12.96 17.84 1.40
C ALA A 5 -14.21 18.21 2.24
N ASP A 6 -14.65 19.46 2.18
CA ASP A 6 -15.79 19.98 2.96
C ASP A 6 -17.18 19.46 2.53
N LYS A 7 -17.30 18.79 1.39
CA LYS A 7 -18.60 18.32 0.89
C LYS A 7 -18.78 16.80 0.93
N MET A 8 -17.76 16.05 1.34
CA MET A 8 -17.84 14.58 1.38
C MET A 8 -18.38 14.10 2.72
N PRO A 9 -19.36 13.17 2.76
CA PRO A 9 -19.83 12.55 4.01
C PRO A 9 -18.69 11.98 4.86
N ALA A 10 -18.82 12.07 6.18
CA ALA A 10 -17.79 11.64 7.12
C ALA A 10 -17.40 10.16 6.94
N THR A 11 -18.37 9.30 6.62
CA THR A 11 -18.17 7.87 6.35
C THR A 11 -17.17 7.63 5.24
N TRP A 12 -17.29 8.35 4.12
CA TRP A 12 -16.37 8.22 2.98
C TRP A 12 -15.01 8.81 3.25
N ARG A 13 -14.94 9.90 4.02
CA ARG A 13 -13.65 10.45 4.45
C ARG A 13 -12.88 9.46 5.31
N THR A 14 -13.55 8.80 6.26
CA THR A 14 -12.95 7.77 7.10
C THR A 14 -12.48 6.59 6.26
N TRP A 15 -13.35 6.06 5.39
CA TRP A 15 -12.99 4.94 4.51
C TRP A 15 -11.79 5.27 3.62
N LEU A 16 -11.78 6.45 3.00
CA LEU A 16 -10.65 6.89 2.18
C LEU A 16 -9.33 6.97 2.96
N GLN A 17 -9.36 7.46 4.19
CA GLN A 17 -8.17 7.50 5.04
C GLN A 17 -7.62 6.09 5.32
N GLU A 18 -8.52 5.14 5.52
CA GLU A 18 -8.16 3.74 5.79
C GLU A 18 -7.59 3.03 4.59
N VAL A 19 -8.16 3.21 3.39
CA VAL A 19 -7.72 2.51 2.19
C VAL A 19 -6.64 3.25 1.39
N LYS A 20 -6.37 4.51 1.73
CA LYS A 20 -5.35 5.34 1.05
C LYS A 20 -4.00 4.63 0.89
N PRO A 21 -3.47 3.90 1.88
CA PRO A 21 -2.19 3.20 1.73
C PRO A 21 -2.16 2.14 0.63
N ILE A 22 -3.30 1.56 0.27
CA ILE A 22 -3.42 0.51 -0.75
C ILE A 22 -4.17 0.97 -2.00
N MET A 23 -4.58 2.23 -2.06
CA MET A 23 -5.31 2.81 -3.20
C MET A 23 -4.33 3.33 -4.25
N THR A 24 -4.57 2.99 -5.51
CA THR A 24 -3.80 3.53 -6.64
C THR A 24 -4.16 4.98 -6.93
N ARG A 25 -3.29 5.68 -7.67
CA ARG A 25 -3.55 7.04 -8.12
C ARG A 25 -4.76 7.14 -9.04
N ALA A 26 -4.95 6.11 -9.89
CA ALA A 26 -6.09 6.04 -10.80
C ALA A 26 -7.40 5.86 -10.03
N GLU A 27 -7.45 4.96 -9.06
CA GLU A 27 -8.60 4.75 -8.18
C GLU A 27 -8.94 6.01 -7.39
N TRP A 28 -7.94 6.69 -6.86
CA TRP A 28 -8.13 7.96 -6.15
C TRP A 28 -8.80 9.01 -7.02
N LYS A 29 -8.28 9.22 -8.25
CA LYS A 29 -8.87 10.15 -9.21
C LYS A 29 -10.29 9.77 -9.61
N ALA A 30 -10.52 8.46 -9.81
CA ALA A 30 -11.84 7.95 -10.15
C ALA A 30 -12.84 8.20 -9.02
N PHE A 31 -12.48 7.90 -7.78
CA PHE A 31 -13.35 8.12 -6.63
C PHE A 31 -13.71 9.60 -6.45
N ASP A 32 -12.77 10.51 -6.71
CA ASP A 32 -12.98 11.97 -6.61
C ASP A 32 -14.05 12.49 -7.59
N LEU A 33 -14.25 11.81 -8.70
CA LEU A 33 -15.25 12.16 -9.71
C LEU A 33 -16.66 11.66 -9.37
N LEU A 34 -16.81 10.75 -8.39
CA LEU A 34 -18.09 10.15 -8.04
C LEU A 34 -18.96 11.13 -7.25
N LYS A 35 -20.17 11.36 -7.75
CA LYS A 35 -21.09 12.33 -7.16
C LYS A 35 -22.18 11.70 -6.31
N THR A 36 -22.62 10.49 -6.66
CA THR A 36 -23.73 9.80 -6.01
C THR A 36 -23.23 8.81 -4.95
N GLU A 37 -24.06 8.53 -3.97
CA GLU A 37 -23.81 7.50 -2.96
C GLU A 37 -23.73 6.11 -3.61
N GLU A 38 -24.62 5.85 -4.56
CA GLU A 38 -24.67 4.58 -5.28
C GLU A 38 -23.36 4.29 -6.04
N ASP A 39 -22.82 5.30 -6.74
CA ASP A 39 -21.55 5.15 -7.47
C ASP A 39 -20.37 4.88 -6.51
N ARG A 40 -20.37 5.52 -5.33
CA ARG A 40 -19.34 5.28 -4.32
C ARG A 40 -19.41 3.87 -3.74
N LEU A 41 -20.61 3.37 -3.48
CA LEU A 41 -20.82 2.00 -3.00
C LEU A 41 -20.38 0.98 -4.06
N ARG A 42 -20.71 1.21 -5.33
CA ARG A 42 -20.25 0.37 -6.45
C ARG A 42 -18.73 0.39 -6.57
N PHE A 43 -18.12 1.57 -6.46
CA PHE A 43 -16.67 1.71 -6.45
C PHE A 43 -16.03 0.92 -5.30
N GLN A 44 -16.56 1.07 -4.09
CA GLN A 44 -16.07 0.36 -2.93
C GLN A 44 -16.15 -1.17 -3.11
N ALA A 45 -17.25 -1.66 -3.65
CA ALA A 45 -17.40 -3.08 -3.97
C ALA A 45 -16.35 -3.55 -4.99
N ALA A 46 -16.16 -2.79 -6.08
CA ALA A 46 -15.14 -3.10 -7.09
C ALA A 46 -13.72 -3.00 -6.52
N PHE A 47 -13.43 -2.01 -5.67
CA PHE A 47 -12.15 -1.83 -5.02
C PHE A 47 -11.72 -3.06 -4.21
N TRP A 48 -12.62 -3.62 -3.41
CA TRP A 48 -12.34 -4.82 -2.65
C TRP A 48 -12.26 -6.06 -3.51
N ARG A 49 -13.14 -6.19 -4.51
CA ARG A 49 -13.15 -7.32 -5.43
C ARG A 49 -11.85 -7.46 -6.22
N MET A 50 -11.23 -6.33 -6.63
CA MET A 50 -9.95 -6.36 -7.33
C MET A 50 -8.77 -6.80 -6.46
N ARG A 51 -8.95 -6.81 -5.15
CA ARG A 51 -7.97 -7.25 -4.15
C ARG A 51 -8.30 -8.60 -3.53
N ASP A 52 -9.33 -9.26 -4.04
CA ASP A 52 -9.74 -10.58 -3.61
C ASP A 52 -8.77 -11.64 -4.15
N PRO A 53 -8.05 -12.36 -3.27
CA PRO A 53 -7.07 -13.34 -3.72
C PRO A 53 -7.71 -14.60 -4.31
N ASP A 54 -8.93 -14.94 -3.89
CA ASP A 54 -9.71 -16.03 -4.43
C ASP A 54 -11.17 -15.63 -4.69
N PRO A 55 -11.44 -15.04 -5.87
CA PRO A 55 -12.79 -14.65 -6.23
C PRO A 55 -13.78 -15.83 -6.35
N ALA A 56 -13.33 -17.10 -6.17
CA ALA A 56 -14.19 -18.28 -6.16
C ALA A 56 -14.90 -18.45 -4.81
N THR A 57 -14.36 -17.89 -3.75
CA THR A 57 -14.99 -17.94 -2.42
C THR A 57 -16.07 -16.87 -2.26
N ALA A 58 -16.98 -17.11 -1.31
CA ALA A 58 -18.03 -16.12 -1.01
C ALA A 58 -17.53 -14.96 -0.15
N VAL A 59 -16.33 -15.06 0.41
CA VAL A 59 -15.74 -14.11 1.34
C VAL A 59 -14.45 -13.59 0.74
N ASN A 60 -14.25 -12.29 0.80
CA ASN A 60 -12.98 -11.68 0.41
C ASN A 60 -12.01 -11.72 1.59
N GLU A 61 -11.03 -12.63 1.53
CA GLU A 61 -10.07 -12.85 2.61
C GLU A 61 -9.18 -11.61 2.84
N PHE A 62 -8.78 -10.95 1.76
CA PHE A 62 -7.98 -9.73 1.87
C PHE A 62 -8.74 -8.61 2.59
N GLN A 63 -10.01 -8.39 2.25
CA GLN A 63 -10.84 -7.39 2.93
C GLN A 63 -10.98 -7.69 4.42
N GLY A 64 -11.20 -8.97 4.77
CA GLY A 64 -11.30 -9.43 6.16
C GLY A 64 -10.01 -9.21 6.94
N GLU A 65 -8.86 -9.53 6.34
CA GLU A 65 -7.54 -9.31 6.94
C GLU A 65 -7.23 -7.81 7.07
N TYR A 66 -7.57 -7.02 6.06
CA TYR A 66 -7.36 -5.58 6.08
C TYR A 66 -8.20 -4.88 7.16
N ALA A 67 -9.42 -5.34 7.41
CA ALA A 67 -10.24 -4.84 8.51
C ALA A 67 -9.58 -5.07 9.89
N LYS A 68 -8.93 -6.21 10.09
CA LYS A 68 -8.13 -6.48 11.30
C LYS A 68 -6.93 -5.53 11.42
N ARG A 69 -6.27 -5.23 10.28
CA ARG A 69 -5.18 -4.24 10.26
C ARG A 69 -5.67 -2.85 10.67
N ILE A 70 -6.81 -2.41 10.15
CA ILE A 70 -7.44 -1.13 10.52
C ILE A 70 -7.70 -1.09 12.04
N ALA A 71 -8.29 -2.14 12.60
CA ALA A 71 -8.54 -2.23 14.05
C ALA A 71 -7.25 -2.11 14.85
N THR A 72 -6.20 -2.85 14.47
CA THR A 72 -4.88 -2.79 15.12
C THR A 72 -4.26 -1.40 15.03
N VAL A 73 -4.35 -0.75 13.88
CA VAL A 73 -3.78 0.57 13.64
C VAL A 73 -4.47 1.64 14.49
N ARG A 74 -5.78 1.55 14.62
CA ARG A 74 -6.56 2.47 15.48
C ARG A 74 -6.21 2.30 16.96
N GLU A 75 -6.06 1.05 17.39
CA GLU A 75 -5.76 0.72 18.79
C GLU A 75 -4.31 1.06 19.19
N LYS A 76 -3.33 0.71 18.33
CA LYS A 76 -1.91 0.67 18.74
C LYS A 76 -1.04 1.74 18.12
N PHE A 77 -1.42 2.29 16.97
CA PHE A 77 -0.53 3.15 16.19
C PHE A 77 -1.09 4.55 15.90
N GLY A 78 -2.14 4.95 16.61
CA GLY A 78 -2.71 6.29 16.52
C GLY A 78 -3.56 6.55 15.28
N GLY A 79 -3.86 5.50 14.48
CA GLY A 79 -4.75 5.60 13.33
C GLY A 79 -4.06 5.56 11.96
N PRO A 80 -4.84 5.50 10.87
CA PRO A 80 -4.33 5.33 9.51
C PRO A 80 -3.56 6.54 8.96
N HIS A 81 -3.63 7.69 9.63
CA HIS A 81 -2.96 8.92 9.23
C HIS A 81 -1.50 8.99 9.71
N THR A 82 -1.12 8.19 10.71
CA THR A 82 0.24 8.14 11.24
C THR A 82 1.19 7.39 10.30
N ASP A 83 2.49 7.62 10.43
CA ASP A 83 3.49 6.92 9.61
C ASP A 83 3.50 5.42 9.90
N ARG A 84 3.40 5.03 11.19
CA ARG A 84 3.28 3.62 11.60
C ARG A 84 2.01 2.97 11.06
N GLY A 85 0.87 3.66 11.18
CA GLY A 85 -0.41 3.17 10.68
C GLY A 85 -0.39 2.96 9.18
N ARG A 86 0.13 3.91 8.41
CA ARG A 86 0.26 3.78 6.95
C ARG A 86 1.11 2.60 6.53
N LEU A 87 2.27 2.43 7.15
CA LEU A 87 3.16 1.31 6.83
C LEU A 87 2.51 -0.03 7.19
N TYR A 88 1.87 -0.12 8.37
CA TYR A 88 1.18 -1.33 8.80
C TYR A 88 0.01 -1.70 7.88
N LEU A 89 -0.78 -0.73 7.43
CA LEU A 89 -1.86 -0.99 6.48
C LEU A 89 -1.32 -1.47 5.14
N LEU A 90 -0.22 -0.91 4.68
CA LEU A 90 0.38 -1.26 3.39
C LEU A 90 1.10 -2.62 3.41
N LEU A 91 1.96 -2.85 4.38
CA LEU A 91 2.81 -4.05 4.43
C LEU A 91 2.21 -5.18 5.29
N GLY A 92 1.29 -4.86 6.18
CA GLY A 92 0.75 -5.79 7.16
C GLY A 92 1.59 -5.82 8.45
N LYS A 93 1.40 -6.88 9.25
CA LYS A 93 2.07 -7.05 10.53
C LYS A 93 3.57 -7.28 10.32
N PRO A 94 4.47 -6.50 10.97
CA PRO A 94 5.90 -6.80 11.00
C PRO A 94 6.15 -8.10 11.75
N GLN A 95 7.27 -8.74 11.47
CA GLN A 95 7.69 -9.95 12.17
C GLN A 95 8.01 -9.65 13.63
N THR A 96 8.74 -8.56 13.86
CA THR A 96 9.05 -8.06 15.21
C THR A 96 8.93 -6.54 15.26
N ILE A 97 8.61 -6.04 16.47
CA ILE A 97 8.68 -4.63 16.82
C ILE A 97 9.54 -4.55 18.09
N THR A 98 10.72 -3.98 17.95
CA THR A 98 11.60 -3.71 19.09
C THR A 98 11.44 -2.24 19.49
N ARG A 99 11.18 -1.99 20.77
CA ARG A 99 11.02 -0.65 21.33
C ARG A 99 12.21 -0.27 22.15
N PHE A 100 12.68 0.95 21.95
CA PHE A 100 13.71 1.61 22.72
C PHE A 100 13.07 2.82 23.39
N SER A 101 12.89 2.74 24.71
CA SER A 101 12.25 3.79 25.51
C SER A 101 12.97 3.93 26.84
N GLY A 102 13.13 5.18 27.30
CA GLY A 102 13.85 5.49 28.54
C GLY A 102 15.36 5.36 28.44
N GLU A 103 15.91 5.37 27.24
CA GLU A 103 17.35 5.42 26.98
C GLU A 103 17.91 6.79 27.36
N GLN A 104 19.14 6.83 27.89
CA GLN A 104 19.74 8.09 28.40
C GLN A 104 20.13 9.06 27.28
N GLU A 105 20.45 8.56 26.10
CA GLU A 105 20.96 9.36 24.99
C GLU A 105 20.03 9.39 23.78
N LEU A 106 19.03 8.50 23.71
CA LEU A 106 18.17 8.35 22.54
C LEU A 106 16.73 8.78 22.82
N VAL A 107 16.11 9.39 21.83
CA VAL A 107 14.66 9.58 21.79
C VAL A 107 13.96 8.23 21.70
N GLU A 108 12.68 8.18 22.07
CA GLU A 108 11.89 6.95 21.95
C GLU A 108 11.82 6.47 20.49
N CYS A 109 12.25 5.21 20.26
CA CYS A 109 12.34 4.60 18.95
C CYS A 109 11.60 3.27 18.90
N GLU A 110 11.11 2.92 17.69
CA GLU A 110 10.63 1.57 17.37
C GLU A 110 11.32 1.08 16.10
N LEU A 111 11.88 -0.11 16.16
CA LEU A 111 12.44 -0.81 15.00
C LEU A 111 11.49 -1.93 14.57
N TRP A 112 10.99 -1.84 13.35
CA TRP A 112 10.06 -2.79 12.77
C TRP A 112 10.77 -3.65 11.72
N ASN A 113 10.88 -4.95 12.00
CA ASN A 113 11.51 -5.89 11.10
C ASN A 113 10.45 -6.59 10.26
N TYR A 114 10.63 -6.59 8.95
CA TYR A 114 9.79 -7.30 7.99
C TYR A 114 10.59 -8.38 7.29
N SER A 115 9.95 -9.53 7.03
CA SER A 115 10.47 -10.61 6.20
C SER A 115 9.39 -11.15 5.27
N GLY A 116 9.79 -11.93 4.27
CA GLY A 116 8.84 -12.59 3.37
C GLY A 116 8.19 -11.69 2.33
N LEU A 117 8.71 -10.49 2.09
CA LEU A 117 8.17 -9.54 1.13
C LEU A 117 8.69 -9.74 -0.32
N SER A 118 9.51 -10.76 -0.56
CA SER A 118 10.12 -11.01 -1.89
C SER A 118 9.09 -11.24 -2.98
N GLY A 119 7.97 -11.90 -2.67
CA GLY A 119 6.85 -12.10 -3.60
C GLY A 119 6.19 -10.79 -4.06
N ARG A 120 6.33 -9.72 -3.29
CA ARG A 120 5.88 -8.36 -3.63
C ARG A 120 6.96 -7.55 -4.36
N GLY A 121 8.12 -8.14 -4.65
CA GLY A 121 9.25 -7.50 -5.33
C GLY A 121 10.05 -6.55 -4.45
N LEU A 122 10.04 -6.78 -3.16
CA LEU A 122 10.83 -6.08 -2.15
C LEU A 122 12.00 -6.98 -1.70
N PRO A 123 13.05 -6.44 -1.05
CA PRO A 123 14.08 -7.21 -0.41
C PRO A 123 13.49 -8.23 0.59
N PRO A 124 14.19 -9.38 0.81
CA PRO A 124 13.71 -10.43 1.70
C PRO A 124 13.57 -9.98 3.16
N PHE A 125 14.41 -9.04 3.57
CA PHE A 125 14.39 -8.44 4.91
C PHE A 125 14.43 -6.92 4.79
N LEU A 126 13.61 -6.25 5.59
CA LEU A 126 13.54 -4.79 5.68
C LEU A 126 13.37 -4.35 7.13
N ASN A 127 14.09 -3.30 7.49
CA ASN A 127 14.00 -2.64 8.78
C ASN A 127 13.45 -1.23 8.60
N PHE A 128 12.33 -0.94 9.24
CA PHE A 128 11.78 0.42 9.29
C PHE A 128 11.94 0.97 10.70
N LEU A 129 12.58 2.11 10.78
CA LEU A 129 12.80 2.82 12.03
C LEU A 129 11.77 3.94 12.18
N PHE A 130 11.16 3.99 13.36
CA PHE A 130 10.29 5.09 13.79
C PHE A 130 10.86 5.72 15.04
N TYR A 131 10.72 7.02 15.18
CA TYR A 131 11.24 7.78 16.31
C TYR A 131 10.28 8.92 16.68
N LYS A 132 10.36 9.40 17.90
CA LYS A 132 9.67 10.62 18.35
C LYS A 132 10.62 11.80 18.23
N PRO A 133 10.40 12.75 17.31
CA PRO A 133 11.26 13.93 17.20
C PRO A 133 11.32 14.70 18.51
N GLY A 134 12.53 14.89 19.06
CA GLY A 134 12.73 15.55 20.34
C GLY A 134 12.09 14.85 21.53
N ASP A 135 11.80 13.57 21.42
CA ASP A 135 11.16 12.69 22.42
C ASP A 135 9.70 13.06 22.78
N VAL A 136 9.03 13.81 21.91
CA VAL A 136 7.65 14.26 22.13
C VAL A 136 6.76 13.99 20.93
N GLY A 137 5.45 13.81 21.19
CA GLY A 137 4.43 13.68 20.16
C GLY A 137 4.37 12.29 19.52
N GLU A 138 4.02 12.26 18.22
CA GLU A 138 3.81 11.02 17.48
C GLU A 138 5.11 10.51 16.85
N PHE A 139 5.18 9.19 16.71
CA PHE A 139 6.26 8.55 15.97
C PHE A 139 6.24 8.96 14.49
N LYS A 140 7.42 9.33 14.00
CA LYS A 140 7.67 9.60 12.58
C LYS A 140 8.57 8.52 11.99
N GLN A 141 8.36 8.20 10.72
CA GLN A 141 9.26 7.28 10.03
C GLN A 141 10.60 7.95 9.80
N PHE A 142 11.66 7.25 10.13
CA PHE A 142 13.03 7.66 9.80
C PHE A 142 13.40 7.21 8.40
N TYR A 143 14.01 8.10 7.62
CA TYR A 143 14.41 7.83 6.24
C TYR A 143 15.93 7.84 6.12
N PRO A 144 16.57 6.67 6.05
CA PRO A 144 18.02 6.58 5.85
C PRO A 144 18.47 7.37 4.62
N GLY A 145 19.54 8.12 4.78
CA GLY A 145 20.09 8.98 3.71
C GLY A 145 19.44 10.35 3.54
N MET A 146 18.21 10.55 4.04
CA MET A 146 17.58 11.88 4.12
C MET A 146 17.76 12.50 5.51
N GLN A 147 17.81 11.66 6.53
CA GLN A 147 17.93 12.04 7.93
C GLN A 147 19.27 11.55 8.49
N SER A 148 19.74 12.22 9.52
CA SER A 148 20.97 11.87 10.22
C SER A 148 20.66 11.16 11.54
N ALA A 149 21.55 10.27 11.99
CA ALA A 149 21.46 9.65 13.31
C ALA A 149 21.36 10.67 14.46
N TYR A 150 21.71 11.93 14.24
CA TYR A 150 21.50 13.01 15.21
C TYR A 150 20.05 13.25 15.57
N GLU A 151 19.11 12.95 14.69
CA GLU A 151 17.67 13.06 14.96
C GLU A 151 17.17 12.02 15.98
N LEU A 152 17.96 10.97 16.20
CA LEU A 152 17.68 9.93 17.18
C LEU A 152 18.26 10.24 18.56
N ILE A 153 19.05 11.32 18.69
CA ILE A 153 19.67 11.72 19.94
C ILE A 153 18.73 12.65 20.71
N LEU A 154 18.65 12.42 22.02
CA LEU A 154 17.86 13.27 22.91
C LEU A 154 18.37 14.72 22.89
N PRO A 155 17.46 15.70 22.89
CA PRO A 155 17.85 17.11 23.04
C PRO A 155 18.64 17.34 24.33
N GLY A 156 19.77 18.03 24.21
CA GLY A 156 20.63 18.33 25.35
C GLY A 156 21.75 17.30 25.63
N VAL A 157 21.78 16.17 24.94
CA VAL A 157 22.90 15.24 24.97
C VAL A 157 24.11 15.91 24.29
N ASN A 158 25.21 16.03 25.04
CA ASN A 158 26.43 16.66 24.56
C ASN A 158 27.32 15.66 23.84
N LEU A 159 27.12 15.51 22.52
CA LEU A 159 27.99 14.69 21.68
C LEU A 159 29.25 15.47 21.27
N ASN A 160 30.39 14.78 21.24
CA ASN A 160 31.62 15.36 20.69
C ASN A 160 31.49 15.49 19.15
N LEU A 161 31.02 16.65 18.68
CA LEU A 161 30.83 16.94 17.27
C LEU A 161 32.13 16.95 16.44
N SER A 162 33.30 16.97 17.10
CA SER A 162 34.59 16.83 16.41
C SER A 162 34.86 15.39 15.98
N MET A 163 34.15 14.42 16.54
CA MET A 163 34.27 13.01 16.17
C MET A 163 33.35 12.69 15.01
N PRO A 164 33.89 12.25 13.86
CA PRO A 164 33.07 11.71 12.81
C PRO A 164 32.16 10.58 13.36
N LEU A 165 30.89 10.58 12.97
CA LEU A 165 29.93 9.55 13.33
C LEU A 165 29.55 9.47 14.83
N ALA A 166 29.75 10.53 15.61
CA ALA A 166 29.46 10.56 17.04
C ALA A 166 27.99 10.08 17.34
N ALA A 167 27.01 10.61 16.61
CA ALA A 167 25.62 10.22 16.76
C ALA A 167 25.38 8.74 16.40
N TYR A 168 25.98 8.24 15.32
CA TYR A 168 25.89 6.83 14.95
C TYR A 168 26.49 5.92 16.06
N GLN A 169 27.62 6.32 16.63
CA GLN A 169 28.26 5.56 17.71
C GLN A 169 27.43 5.58 18.99
N ALA A 170 26.78 6.69 19.31
CA ALA A 170 25.84 6.78 20.43
C ALA A 170 24.63 5.85 20.21
N VAL A 171 24.02 5.88 19.03
CA VAL A 171 22.95 4.93 18.69
C VAL A 171 23.42 3.47 18.78
N ARG A 172 24.64 3.19 18.27
CA ARG A 172 25.22 1.85 18.27
C ARG A 172 25.54 1.32 19.67
N SER A 173 25.88 2.18 20.60
CA SER A 173 26.12 1.78 21.99
C SER A 173 24.86 1.23 22.67
N VAL A 174 23.67 1.69 22.23
CA VAL A 174 22.38 1.19 22.69
C VAL A 174 21.98 -0.06 21.90
N SER A 175 22.04 0.00 20.57
CA SER A 175 21.68 -1.12 19.71
C SER A 175 22.39 -1.04 18.34
N GLY A 176 23.10 -2.13 17.98
CA GLY A 176 23.70 -2.28 16.67
C GLY A 176 22.65 -2.30 15.54
N GLU A 177 21.52 -2.98 15.75
CA GLU A 177 20.44 -3.05 14.77
C GLU A 177 19.78 -1.69 14.54
N LEU A 178 19.59 -0.91 15.59
CA LEU A 178 19.05 0.45 15.48
C LEU A 178 20.00 1.36 14.71
N ALA A 179 21.31 1.26 15.00
CA ALA A 179 22.33 2.01 14.28
C ALA A 179 22.39 1.62 12.81
N ASP A 180 22.34 0.35 12.48
CA ASP A 180 22.32 -0.15 11.08
C ASP A 180 21.05 0.32 10.37
N ALA A 181 19.88 0.29 11.02
CA ALA A 181 18.63 0.77 10.48
C ALA A 181 18.62 2.29 10.22
N SER A 182 19.46 3.07 10.94
CA SER A 182 19.65 4.49 10.66
C SER A 182 20.42 4.77 9.37
N LEU A 183 21.13 3.76 8.85
CA LEU A 183 21.91 3.86 7.62
C LEU A 183 21.22 3.24 6.41
N SER A 184 20.51 2.12 6.59
CA SER A 184 19.84 1.42 5.51
C SER A 184 18.56 0.73 5.98
N LEU A 185 17.56 0.66 5.07
CA LEU A 185 16.37 -0.18 5.24
C LEU A 185 16.70 -1.67 5.09
N ILE A 186 17.81 -2.03 4.45
CA ILE A 186 18.23 -3.40 4.23
C ILE A 186 19.24 -3.76 5.32
N PRO A 187 18.95 -4.74 6.20
CA PRO A 187 19.85 -5.15 7.27
C PRO A 187 21.24 -5.54 6.75
N GLY A 188 22.27 -5.03 7.39
CA GLY A 188 23.67 -5.33 7.07
C GLY A 188 24.25 -4.63 5.84
N GLU A 189 23.45 -3.81 5.13
CA GLU A 189 23.95 -3.03 3.98
C GLU A 189 24.61 -1.70 4.43
N GLY A 190 24.22 -1.21 5.60
CA GLY A 190 24.64 0.11 6.08
C GLY A 190 26.12 0.19 6.41
N ASN A 191 26.84 1.11 5.75
CA ASN A 191 28.20 1.48 6.12
C ASN A 191 28.21 2.99 6.44
N PRO A 192 28.60 3.40 7.64
CA PRO A 192 28.56 4.81 8.05
C PRO A 192 29.52 5.69 7.26
N ARG A 193 30.47 5.11 6.52
CA ARG A 193 31.42 5.83 5.68
C ARG A 193 31.01 5.87 4.19
N ASP A 194 29.92 5.20 3.84
CA ASP A 194 29.46 5.08 2.47
C ASP A 194 28.02 5.55 2.34
N ARG A 195 27.72 6.27 1.26
CA ARG A 195 26.37 6.76 0.95
C ARG A 195 25.57 5.84 0.00
N ILE A 196 26.14 4.72 -0.42
CA ILE A 196 25.48 3.78 -1.35
C ILE A 196 24.19 3.24 -0.72
N ALA A 197 24.22 2.90 0.55
CA ALA A 197 23.06 2.41 1.29
C ALA A 197 21.88 3.41 1.33
N ALA A 198 22.16 4.71 1.29
CA ALA A 198 21.13 5.75 1.21
C ALA A 198 20.35 5.68 -0.12
N SER A 199 21.04 5.43 -1.22
CA SER A 199 20.43 5.29 -2.55
C SER A 199 19.60 4.02 -2.65
N SER A 200 20.09 2.90 -2.11
CA SER A 200 19.34 1.65 -1.98
C SER A 200 18.06 1.83 -1.19
N SER A 201 18.14 2.49 -0.03
CA SER A 201 17.00 2.76 0.83
C SER A 201 15.94 3.63 0.13
N ALA A 202 16.36 4.66 -0.62
CA ALA A 202 15.46 5.49 -1.40
C ALA A 202 14.73 4.67 -2.48
N MET A 203 15.45 3.78 -3.18
CA MET A 203 14.85 2.88 -4.17
C MET A 203 13.87 1.89 -3.54
N VAL A 204 14.19 1.32 -2.38
CA VAL A 204 13.30 0.43 -1.64
C VAL A 204 12.04 1.18 -1.21
N MET A 205 12.18 2.40 -0.67
CA MET A 205 11.01 3.22 -0.30
C MET A 205 10.13 3.55 -1.50
N ALA A 206 10.71 3.88 -2.65
CA ALA A 206 9.94 4.10 -3.86
C ALA A 206 9.16 2.85 -4.30
N ARG A 207 9.76 1.66 -4.17
CA ARG A 207 9.06 0.39 -4.44
C ARG A 207 7.94 0.12 -3.44
N VAL A 208 8.17 0.36 -2.15
CA VAL A 208 7.14 0.23 -1.10
C VAL A 208 5.96 1.15 -1.39
N GLN A 209 6.22 2.41 -1.69
CA GLN A 209 5.18 3.39 -2.04
C GLN A 209 4.46 3.07 -3.35
N GLY A 210 5.12 2.38 -4.28
CA GLY A 210 4.57 1.94 -5.56
C GLY A 210 3.83 0.60 -5.51
N LEU A 211 3.77 -0.10 -4.37
CA LEU A 211 3.10 -1.39 -4.26
C LEU A 211 1.63 -1.35 -4.73
N PRO A 212 0.81 -0.36 -4.37
CA PRO A 212 -0.58 -0.34 -4.81
C PRO A 212 -0.73 -0.36 -6.33
N GLU A 213 0.14 0.38 -7.04
CA GLU A 213 0.12 0.43 -8.52
C GLU A 213 0.56 -0.90 -9.15
N LYS A 214 1.39 -1.67 -8.45
CA LYS A 214 1.93 -2.95 -8.94
C LYS A 214 0.99 -4.11 -8.65
N GLU A 215 0.29 -4.07 -7.54
CA GLU A 215 -0.55 -5.19 -7.06
C GLU A 215 -1.94 -5.19 -7.69
N VAL A 216 -2.36 -4.09 -8.29
CA VAL A 216 -3.64 -4.00 -8.99
C VAL A 216 -3.46 -4.26 -10.49
N PRO A 217 -4.31 -5.10 -11.12
CA PRO A 217 -4.20 -5.41 -12.53
C PRO A 217 -4.24 -4.18 -13.44
N SER A 218 -3.31 -4.08 -14.39
CA SER A 218 -3.20 -2.93 -15.29
C SER A 218 -4.44 -2.73 -16.15
N ALA A 219 -5.12 -3.81 -16.54
CA ALA A 219 -6.37 -3.74 -17.30
C ALA A 219 -7.49 -3.02 -16.54
N TYR A 220 -7.59 -3.27 -15.23
CA TYR A 220 -8.51 -2.56 -14.35
C TYR A 220 -8.21 -1.05 -14.30
N LEU A 221 -6.93 -0.69 -14.16
CA LEU A 221 -6.51 0.72 -14.11
C LEU A 221 -6.73 1.44 -15.45
N GLN A 222 -6.55 0.74 -16.59
CA GLN A 222 -6.82 1.28 -17.90
C GLN A 222 -8.31 1.58 -18.09
N GLY A 223 -9.21 0.78 -17.53
CA GLY A 223 -10.64 1.02 -17.52
C GLY A 223 -11.02 2.38 -16.95
N PHE A 224 -10.38 2.84 -15.88
CA PHE A 224 -10.59 4.18 -15.33
C PHE A 224 -10.12 5.30 -16.26
N SER A 225 -9.02 5.09 -16.98
CA SER A 225 -8.45 6.09 -17.88
C SER A 225 -9.26 6.20 -19.18
N ALA A 226 -9.76 5.09 -19.71
CA ALA A 226 -10.53 5.03 -20.95
C ALA A 226 -11.95 5.63 -20.80
N ALA A 227 -12.50 5.61 -19.57
CA ALA A 227 -13.86 6.10 -19.34
C ALA A 227 -14.01 7.63 -19.38
N GLY A 228 -12.95 8.39 -19.71
CA GLY A 228 -13.01 9.85 -19.89
C GLY A 228 -13.62 10.62 -18.71
N GLY A 229 -13.39 10.15 -17.49
CA GLY A 229 -13.99 10.71 -16.27
C GLY A 229 -15.37 10.16 -15.92
N ILE A 230 -15.94 9.24 -16.71
CA ILE A 230 -17.15 8.49 -16.38
C ILE A 230 -16.71 7.14 -15.85
N VAL A 231 -16.66 7.00 -14.52
CA VAL A 231 -16.39 5.70 -13.90
C VAL A 231 -17.68 4.87 -13.97
N ARG A 232 -17.74 3.94 -14.90
CA ARG A 232 -18.73 2.87 -14.86
C ARG A 232 -18.18 1.74 -14.01
N VAL A 233 -18.47 1.77 -12.73
CA VAL A 233 -18.19 0.65 -11.84
C VAL A 233 -19.26 -0.40 -12.09
N SER A 234 -18.92 -1.45 -12.83
CA SER A 234 -19.79 -2.60 -13.01
C SER A 234 -19.63 -3.51 -11.81
N ASP A 235 -20.69 -3.69 -11.04
CA ASP A 235 -20.76 -4.63 -9.92
C ASP A 235 -21.44 -5.95 -10.31
N SER A 236 -21.47 -6.30 -11.60
CA SER A 236 -22.05 -7.57 -11.99
C SER A 236 -21.29 -8.71 -11.31
N SER A 237 -21.71 -8.97 -10.07
CA SER A 237 -21.19 -10.03 -9.21
C SER A 237 -21.63 -11.43 -9.65
N ARG A 238 -22.41 -11.55 -10.74
CA ARG A 238 -22.80 -12.83 -11.28
C ARG A 238 -21.64 -13.41 -12.08
N ARG A 239 -21.10 -14.50 -11.57
CA ARG A 239 -20.23 -15.38 -12.35
C ARG A 239 -21.06 -16.01 -13.43
N ILE A 240 -20.69 -15.75 -14.67
CA ILE A 240 -21.24 -16.44 -15.82
C ILE A 240 -20.43 -17.72 -15.98
N GLN A 241 -21.08 -18.87 -15.83
CA GLN A 241 -20.44 -20.14 -16.13
C GLN A 241 -20.22 -20.24 -17.64
N GLY A 242 -19.00 -20.53 -18.03
CA GLY A 242 -18.62 -20.66 -19.40
C GLY A 242 -17.45 -21.63 -19.54
N TRP A 243 -17.15 -22.01 -20.76
CA TRP A 243 -15.93 -22.75 -21.10
C TRP A 243 -15.25 -22.04 -22.25
N GLY A 244 -13.93 -22.12 -22.30
CA GLY A 244 -13.14 -21.51 -23.35
C GLY A 244 -11.97 -22.36 -23.77
N ASP A 245 -11.49 -22.10 -24.99
CA ASP A 245 -10.29 -22.67 -25.56
C ASP A 245 -9.37 -21.53 -26.01
N ILE A 246 -8.08 -21.63 -25.72
CA ILE A 246 -7.08 -20.64 -26.10
C ILE A 246 -6.13 -21.30 -27.09
N ARG A 247 -6.04 -20.74 -28.29
CA ARG A 247 -5.12 -21.21 -29.33
C ARG A 247 -4.17 -20.09 -29.72
N ALA A 248 -2.87 -20.39 -29.66
CA ALA A 248 -1.85 -19.54 -30.24
C ALA A 248 -1.69 -19.84 -31.73
N THR A 249 -1.33 -18.83 -32.53
CA THR A 249 -0.86 -19.06 -33.91
C THR A 249 0.51 -19.77 -33.88
N GLU A 250 0.87 -20.45 -34.98
CA GLU A 250 2.13 -21.20 -35.06
C GLU A 250 3.38 -20.35 -34.75
N ASN A 251 3.34 -19.07 -35.07
CA ASN A 251 4.41 -18.12 -34.77
C ASN A 251 4.27 -17.41 -33.40
N GLY A 252 3.20 -17.70 -32.66
CA GLY A 252 2.99 -17.12 -31.32
C GLY A 252 2.62 -15.64 -31.28
N GLU A 253 2.41 -14.99 -32.45
CA GLU A 253 2.10 -13.55 -32.51
C GLU A 253 0.66 -13.20 -32.10
N PHE A 254 -0.26 -14.15 -32.27
CA PHE A 254 -1.68 -13.94 -31.96
C PHE A 254 -2.23 -15.08 -31.11
N TRP A 255 -3.18 -14.72 -30.24
CA TRP A 255 -3.95 -15.65 -29.43
C TRP A 255 -5.41 -15.55 -29.80
N PHE A 256 -6.01 -16.67 -30.17
CA PHE A 256 -7.45 -16.77 -30.36
C PHE A 256 -8.08 -17.30 -29.07
N ILE A 257 -8.99 -16.52 -28.50
CA ILE A 257 -9.74 -16.89 -27.31
C ILE A 257 -11.16 -17.20 -27.75
N HIS A 258 -11.51 -18.47 -27.73
CA HIS A 258 -12.88 -18.93 -27.97
C HIS A 258 -13.54 -19.15 -26.61
N TYR A 259 -14.69 -18.55 -26.41
CA TYR A 259 -15.45 -18.77 -25.19
C TYR A 259 -16.94 -18.94 -25.51
N ALA A 260 -17.62 -19.72 -24.69
CA ALA A 260 -19.06 -19.91 -24.74
C ALA A 260 -19.66 -19.68 -23.35
N MET A 261 -20.76 -19.00 -23.30
CA MET A 261 -21.49 -18.68 -22.07
C MET A 261 -22.93 -19.16 -22.20
N LEU A 262 -23.53 -19.50 -21.06
CA LEU A 262 -24.94 -19.89 -21.03
C LEU A 262 -25.81 -18.64 -21.16
N PRO A 263 -26.72 -18.60 -22.14
CA PRO A 263 -27.55 -17.41 -22.42
C PRO A 263 -28.47 -17.00 -21.29
N ASP A 264 -28.90 -17.95 -20.45
CA ASP A 264 -29.76 -17.73 -19.27
C ASP A 264 -29.08 -16.92 -18.16
N GLN A 265 -27.75 -16.80 -18.21
CA GLN A 265 -26.96 -16.02 -17.27
C GLN A 265 -26.66 -14.60 -17.77
N ILE A 266 -27.05 -14.26 -19.00
CA ILE A 266 -26.78 -12.99 -19.64
C ILE A 266 -28.04 -12.12 -19.59
N THR A 267 -27.92 -10.90 -19.07
CA THR A 267 -29.01 -9.92 -19.10
C THR A 267 -28.89 -9.06 -20.38
N PHE A 268 -29.89 -9.14 -21.24
CA PHE A 268 -29.97 -8.35 -22.45
C PHE A 268 -30.76 -7.07 -22.21
N ARG A 269 -30.25 -5.94 -22.70
CA ARG A 269 -30.99 -4.67 -22.76
C ARG A 269 -31.51 -4.45 -24.16
N LYS A 270 -32.77 -4.13 -24.30
CA LYS A 270 -33.35 -3.76 -25.60
C LYS A 270 -32.74 -2.43 -26.06
N LYS A 271 -32.08 -2.43 -27.19
CA LYS A 271 -31.42 -1.25 -27.79
C LYS A 271 -32.31 -0.58 -28.85
N ALA A 272 -33.08 -1.35 -29.60
CA ALA A 272 -34.05 -0.93 -30.60
C ALA A 272 -35.12 -2.01 -30.72
N GLU A 273 -36.16 -1.81 -31.56
CA GLU A 273 -37.29 -2.73 -31.64
C GLU A 273 -36.91 -4.20 -31.93
N GLU A 274 -35.78 -4.43 -32.62
CA GLU A 274 -35.33 -5.78 -32.98
C GLU A 274 -33.87 -6.07 -32.54
N SER A 275 -33.24 -5.23 -31.71
CA SER A 275 -31.86 -5.45 -31.28
C SER A 275 -31.67 -5.41 -29.75
N PHE A 276 -30.88 -6.35 -29.24
CA PHE A 276 -30.51 -6.46 -27.83
C PHE A 276 -29.01 -6.32 -27.70
N LEU A 277 -28.56 -5.66 -26.62
CA LEU A 277 -27.17 -5.51 -26.26
C LEU A 277 -26.92 -6.21 -24.94
N ALA A 278 -25.86 -6.99 -24.87
CA ALA A 278 -25.32 -7.52 -23.65
C ALA A 278 -23.84 -7.10 -23.53
N ASP A 279 -23.51 -6.42 -22.47
CA ASP A 279 -22.11 -6.10 -22.13
C ASP A 279 -21.56 -7.22 -21.23
N VAL A 280 -20.65 -8.01 -21.77
CA VAL A 280 -19.97 -9.06 -21.04
C VAL A 280 -18.48 -8.76 -21.07
N MET A 281 -17.89 -8.56 -19.89
CA MET A 281 -16.45 -8.46 -19.78
C MET A 281 -15.89 -9.82 -19.35
N PRO A 282 -15.02 -10.45 -20.15
CA PRO A 282 -14.27 -11.63 -19.72
C PRO A 282 -13.33 -11.23 -18.57
N THR A 283 -13.34 -12.00 -17.50
CA THR A 283 -12.43 -11.90 -16.35
C THR A 283 -11.16 -12.67 -16.60
#